data_99505922a4faffd452572a8dc6155508
#
_entry.id   99505922a4faffd452572a8dc6155508
#
_cell.length_a   1.000
_cell.length_b   1.000
_cell.length_c   1.000
_cell.angle_alpha   90.00
_cell.angle_beta   90.00
_cell.angle_gamma   90.00
#
_symmetry.space_group_name_H-M   'P 1'
#
loop_
_entity.id
_entity.type
_entity.pdbx_description
1 polymer ?
#
loop_
_entity_poly.entity_id
_entity_poly.type
_entity_poly.pdbx_seq_one_letter_code
_entity_poly.pdbx_strand_id
1 'polypeptide(L)'
;MMKIVIIKLGALGDVARTLPVLPAIKEKYPNSEVYWITKQNALGIFEANPYVKEVFALPFHTGERFDILYNFDIDKEATKLAGEIKADKKYGFYSDGDYPAAFNTGAEYYLNTLFDDDLKKS
;
A
#
# COMPACT_ATOMS: atom_id res chain seq x y z
N MET A 1 2.29 19.20 1.59
CA MET A 1 1.24 18.22 1.83
C MET A 1 1.84 16.82 1.91
N MET A 2 1.37 16.01 2.84
CA MET A 2 1.88 14.66 3.02
C MET A 2 1.50 13.76 1.84
N LYS A 3 2.47 13.02 1.31
CA LYS A 3 2.25 12.06 0.23
C LYS A 3 2.39 10.64 0.77
N ILE A 4 1.38 9.83 0.54
CA ILE A 4 1.34 8.45 0.99
C ILE A 4 1.17 7.55 -0.24
N VAL A 5 1.99 6.52 -0.34
CA VAL A 5 1.87 5.54 -1.41
C VAL A 5 1.55 4.16 -0.85
N ILE A 6 0.59 3.48 -1.46
CA ILE A 6 0.15 2.15 -1.08
C ILE A 6 0.46 1.20 -2.21
N ILE A 7 1.03 0.05 -1.87
CA ILE A 7 1.27 -1.04 -2.83
C ILE A 7 0.38 -2.21 -2.47
N LYS A 8 -0.51 -2.58 -3.37
CA LYS A 8 -1.30 -3.80 -3.28
C LYS A 8 -1.60 -4.26 -4.68
N LEU A 9 -0.94 -5.33 -5.11
CA LEU A 9 -0.97 -5.81 -6.49
C LEU A 9 -2.02 -6.89 -6.70
N GLY A 10 -2.10 -7.79 -5.83
CA GLY A 10 -2.90 -9.01 -5.76
C GLY A 10 -3.97 -9.28 -6.82
N ALA A 11 -4.77 -10.30 -6.58
CA ALA A 11 -5.97 -10.53 -7.37
C ALA A 11 -6.97 -9.41 -7.12
N LEU A 12 -7.91 -9.22 -8.04
CA LEU A 12 -8.90 -8.16 -7.97
C LEU A 12 -9.66 -8.16 -6.63
N GLY A 13 -10.05 -9.35 -6.16
CA GLY A 13 -10.74 -9.48 -4.88
C GLY A 13 -9.88 -9.06 -3.69
N ASP A 14 -8.59 -9.33 -3.72
CA ASP A 14 -7.68 -8.94 -2.66
C ASP A 14 -7.51 -7.42 -2.62
N VAL A 15 -7.42 -6.79 -3.78
CA VAL A 15 -7.35 -5.34 -3.87
C VAL A 15 -8.63 -4.72 -3.30
N ALA A 16 -9.79 -5.25 -3.69
CA ALA A 16 -11.08 -4.78 -3.21
C ALA A 16 -11.18 -4.86 -1.68
N ARG A 17 -10.70 -5.97 -1.09
CA ARG A 17 -10.71 -6.14 0.37
C ARG A 17 -9.78 -5.17 1.08
N THR A 18 -8.79 -4.66 0.40
CA THR A 18 -7.82 -3.72 0.98
C THR A 18 -8.32 -2.28 0.97
N LEU A 19 -9.32 -1.96 0.13
CA LEU A 19 -9.85 -0.61 0.02
C LEU A 19 -10.28 0.03 1.35
N PRO A 20 -10.82 -0.71 2.33
CA PRO A 20 -11.19 -0.13 3.63
C PRO A 20 -10.04 0.54 4.39
N VAL A 21 -8.80 0.27 4.02
CA VAL A 21 -7.66 0.96 4.62
C VAL A 21 -7.64 2.45 4.28
N LEU A 22 -8.24 2.83 3.16
CA LEU A 22 -8.21 4.22 2.68
C LEU A 22 -8.89 5.20 3.62
N PRO A 23 -10.16 4.98 4.06
CA PRO A 23 -10.75 5.89 5.03
C PRO A 23 -9.97 5.94 6.35
N ALA A 24 -9.39 4.83 6.79
CA ALA A 24 -8.57 4.80 8.00
C ALA A 24 -7.32 5.67 7.86
N ILE A 25 -6.65 5.60 6.71
CA ILE A 25 -5.48 6.43 6.42
C ILE A 25 -5.87 7.91 6.36
N LYS A 26 -6.99 8.23 5.72
CA LYS A 26 -7.46 9.60 5.63
C LYS A 26 -7.88 10.15 6.98
N GLU A 27 -8.42 9.34 7.85
CA GLU A 27 -8.74 9.74 9.22
C GLU A 27 -7.48 10.08 10.01
N LYS A 28 -6.44 9.26 9.86
CA LYS A 28 -5.16 9.47 10.55
C LYS A 28 -4.37 10.63 9.95
N TYR A 29 -4.43 10.81 8.64
CA TYR A 29 -3.69 11.84 7.90
C TYR A 29 -4.65 12.61 6.98
N PRO A 30 -5.50 13.48 7.54
CA PRO A 30 -6.58 14.11 6.76
C PRO A 30 -6.10 15.02 5.63
N ASN A 31 -4.89 15.54 5.70
CA ASN A 31 -4.35 16.42 4.66
C ASN A 31 -3.36 15.70 3.74
N SER A 32 -3.49 14.38 3.62
CA SER A 32 -2.60 13.60 2.76
C SER A 32 -3.13 13.44 1.35
N GLU A 33 -2.20 13.26 0.41
CA GLU A 33 -2.48 12.79 -0.94
C GLU A 33 -2.08 11.32 -0.99
N VAL A 34 -3.04 10.46 -1.36
CA VAL A 34 -2.82 9.02 -1.37
C VAL A 34 -2.70 8.52 -2.80
N TYR A 35 -1.66 7.76 -3.06
CA TYR A 35 -1.38 7.12 -4.35
C TYR A 35 -1.43 5.62 -4.16
N TRP A 36 -1.90 4.90 -5.17
CA TRP A 36 -2.00 3.45 -5.11
C TRP A 36 -1.31 2.82 -6.31
N ILE A 37 -0.53 1.78 -6.06
CA ILE A 37 0.15 1.02 -7.11
C ILE A 37 -0.44 -0.38 -7.13
N THR A 38 -0.88 -0.83 -8.30
CA THR A 38 -1.54 -2.11 -8.50
C THR A 38 -1.19 -2.71 -9.86
N LYS A 39 -1.89 -3.75 -10.29
CA LYS A 39 -1.77 -4.31 -11.64
C LYS A 39 -2.83 -3.73 -12.55
N GLN A 40 -2.61 -3.85 -13.87
CA GLN A 40 -3.49 -3.30 -14.89
C GLN A 40 -4.96 -3.71 -14.69
N ASN A 41 -5.18 -4.97 -14.33
CA ASN A 41 -6.54 -5.49 -14.19
C ASN A 41 -7.32 -4.90 -13.02
N ALA A 42 -6.66 -4.23 -12.09
CA ALA A 42 -7.32 -3.64 -10.93
C ALA A 42 -7.52 -2.12 -11.01
N LEU A 43 -7.04 -1.47 -12.07
CA LEU A 43 -7.17 -0.01 -12.21
C LEU A 43 -8.61 0.47 -12.13
N GLY A 44 -9.53 -0.28 -12.72
CA GLY A 44 -10.94 0.11 -12.76
C GLY A 44 -11.61 0.23 -11.40
N ILE A 45 -11.11 -0.49 -10.39
CA ILE A 45 -11.65 -0.41 -9.03
C ILE A 45 -11.54 1.01 -8.46
N PHE A 46 -10.52 1.74 -8.88
CA PHE A 46 -10.22 3.07 -8.33
C PHE A 46 -10.85 4.21 -9.09
N GLU A 47 -11.55 3.95 -10.17
CA GLU A 47 -12.02 4.95 -11.12
C GLU A 47 -12.81 6.09 -10.48
N ALA A 48 -13.63 5.79 -9.49
CA ALA A 48 -14.42 6.80 -8.80
C ALA A 48 -14.09 6.89 -7.31
N ASN A 49 -12.90 6.46 -6.92
CA ASN A 49 -12.55 6.43 -5.50
C ASN A 49 -12.05 7.80 -5.04
N PRO A 50 -12.78 8.47 -4.12
CA PRO A 50 -12.44 9.83 -3.70
C PRO A 50 -11.20 9.90 -2.81
N TYR A 51 -10.73 8.78 -2.27
CA TYR A 51 -9.60 8.75 -1.35
C TYR A 51 -8.25 8.68 -2.06
N VAL A 52 -8.24 8.24 -3.32
CA VAL A 52 -7.00 8.05 -4.09
C VAL A 52 -6.85 9.17 -5.09
N LYS A 53 -5.75 9.90 -5.00
CA LYS A 53 -5.45 10.97 -5.93
C LYS A 53 -5.10 10.40 -7.30
N GLU A 54 -4.30 9.34 -7.32
CA GLU A 54 -3.86 8.73 -8.57
C GLU A 54 -3.53 7.26 -8.32
N VAL A 55 -3.84 6.42 -9.30
CA VAL A 55 -3.50 5.00 -9.28
C VAL A 55 -2.56 4.69 -10.44
N PHE A 56 -1.55 3.88 -10.17
CA PHE A 56 -0.56 3.48 -11.16
C PHE A 56 -0.56 1.97 -11.32
N ALA A 57 -0.39 1.51 -12.55
CA ALA A 57 -0.24 0.09 -12.84
C ALA A 57 1.23 -0.26 -13.02
N LEU A 58 1.61 -1.49 -12.68
CA LEU A 58 2.94 -1.99 -12.98
C LEU A 58 3.14 -2.13 -14.50
N PRO A 59 4.35 -1.93 -15.01
CA PRO A 59 5.57 -1.56 -14.29
C PRO A 59 5.55 -0.09 -13.87
N PHE A 60 6.09 0.21 -12.69
CA PHE A 60 6.09 1.55 -12.15
C PHE A 60 7.48 1.90 -11.62
N HIS A 61 7.98 3.07 -12.02
CA HIS A 61 9.24 3.61 -11.55
C HIS A 61 9.05 5.09 -11.27
N THR A 62 9.61 5.55 -10.18
CA THR A 62 9.53 6.96 -9.82
C THR A 62 10.79 7.41 -9.10
N GLY A 63 11.17 8.65 -9.32
CA GLY A 63 12.22 9.32 -8.54
C GLY A 63 11.64 10.16 -7.41
N GLU A 64 10.33 10.23 -7.30
CA GLU A 64 9.68 11.01 -6.26
C GLU A 64 9.88 10.39 -4.89
N ARG A 65 9.88 11.27 -3.88
CA ARG A 65 9.94 10.87 -2.48
C ARG A 65 8.55 10.98 -1.88
N PHE A 66 8.20 9.97 -1.10
CA PHE A 66 6.94 9.95 -0.35
C PHE A 66 7.22 10.09 1.13
N ASP A 67 6.24 10.57 1.88
CA ASP A 67 6.38 10.65 3.33
C ASP A 67 6.18 9.28 3.96
N ILE A 68 5.19 8.53 3.48
CA ILE A 68 4.87 7.19 4.00
C ILE A 68 4.62 6.23 2.84
N LEU A 69 5.14 5.03 2.97
CA LEU A 69 4.84 3.92 2.09
C LEU A 69 4.23 2.78 2.90
N TYR A 70 3.10 2.27 2.42
CA TYR A 70 2.48 1.04 2.94
C TYR A 70 2.51 -0.03 1.87
N ASN A 71 3.18 -1.13 2.14
CA ASN A 71 3.13 -2.28 1.25
C ASN A 71 2.36 -3.41 1.92
N PHE A 72 1.16 -3.68 1.43
CA PHE A 72 0.27 -4.72 1.95
C PHE A 72 0.40 -6.03 1.20
N ASP A 73 1.42 -6.17 0.37
CA ASP A 73 1.58 -7.35 -0.48
C ASP A 73 2.92 -8.02 -0.24
N ILE A 74 2.92 -9.34 -0.18
CA ILE A 74 4.14 -10.13 -0.02
C ILE A 74 4.71 -10.61 -1.36
N ASP A 75 4.02 -10.34 -2.47
CA ASP A 75 4.51 -10.70 -3.79
C ASP A 75 5.90 -10.09 -4.02
N LYS A 76 6.73 -10.85 -4.73
CA LYS A 76 8.11 -10.43 -4.99
C LYS A 76 8.19 -9.07 -5.69
N GLU A 77 7.31 -8.81 -6.64
CA GLU A 77 7.27 -7.53 -7.34
C GLU A 77 6.94 -6.38 -6.38
N ALA A 78 6.00 -6.60 -5.47
CA ALA A 78 5.58 -5.59 -4.51
C ALA A 78 6.68 -5.30 -3.49
N THR A 79 7.30 -6.34 -2.94
CA THR A 79 8.35 -6.19 -1.92
C THR A 79 9.60 -5.54 -2.50
N LYS A 80 9.93 -5.87 -3.75
CA LYS A 80 11.05 -5.24 -4.45
C LYS A 80 10.77 -3.74 -4.67
N LEU A 81 9.59 -3.42 -5.16
CA LEU A 81 9.18 -2.05 -5.40
C LEU A 81 9.18 -1.23 -4.10
N ALA A 82 8.69 -1.82 -3.02
CA ALA A 82 8.69 -1.17 -1.72
C ALA A 82 10.10 -0.80 -1.26
N GLY A 83 11.08 -1.64 -1.58
CA GLY A 83 12.48 -1.33 -1.27
C GLY A 83 13.08 -0.23 -2.14
N GLU A 84 12.61 -0.13 -3.39
CA GLU A 84 13.15 0.84 -4.35
C GLU A 84 12.58 2.25 -4.19
N ILE A 85 11.31 2.37 -3.82
CA ILE A 85 10.67 3.68 -3.66
C ILE A 85 11.26 4.40 -2.44
N LYS A 86 11.52 5.69 -2.61
CA LYS A 86 12.03 6.54 -1.53
C LYS A 86 10.87 7.02 -0.67
N ALA A 87 10.93 6.73 0.62
CA ALA A 87 9.93 7.20 1.58
C ALA A 87 10.58 7.40 2.94
N ASP A 88 10.09 8.38 3.69
CA ASP A 88 10.62 8.67 5.03
C ASP A 88 10.30 7.55 6.01
N LYS A 89 9.09 7.00 5.90
CA LYS A 89 8.65 5.87 6.71
C LYS A 89 8.05 4.80 5.81
N LYS A 90 8.40 3.56 6.09
CA LYS A 90 7.88 2.43 5.33
C LYS A 90 7.30 1.40 6.28
N TYR A 91 6.10 0.91 5.95
CA TYR A 91 5.41 -0.11 6.72
C TYR A 91 5.03 -1.25 5.78
N GLY A 92 5.00 -2.46 6.33
CA GLY A 92 4.67 -3.63 5.56
C GLY A 92 5.90 -4.45 5.23
N PHE A 93 5.99 -4.95 4.01
CA PHE A 93 6.99 -5.93 3.63
C PHE A 93 7.97 -5.40 2.60
N TYR A 94 9.18 -5.92 2.63
CA TYR A 94 10.20 -5.67 1.63
C TYR A 94 10.88 -6.99 1.26
N SER A 95 11.74 -6.96 0.27
CA SER A 95 12.46 -8.16 -0.18
C SER A 95 13.76 -8.30 0.60
N ASP A 96 13.92 -9.43 1.29
CA ASP A 96 15.17 -9.82 1.97
C ASP A 96 15.66 -11.08 1.28
N GLY A 97 16.48 -10.90 0.24
CA GLY A 97 16.82 -11.97 -0.66
C GLY A 97 15.60 -12.46 -1.41
N ASP A 98 15.24 -13.73 -1.22
CA ASP A 98 14.06 -14.33 -1.85
C ASP A 98 12.84 -14.34 -0.93
N TYR A 99 12.96 -13.79 0.27
CA TYR A 99 11.90 -13.86 1.27
C TYR A 99 11.35 -12.47 1.60
N PRO A 100 10.03 -12.34 1.82
CA PRO A 100 9.47 -11.10 2.33
C PRO A 100 9.83 -10.94 3.81
N ALA A 101 10.09 -9.71 4.21
CA ALA A 101 10.39 -9.36 5.59
C ALA A 101 9.66 -8.06 5.94
N ALA A 102 9.34 -7.84 7.21
CA ALA A 102 8.72 -6.60 7.64
C ALA A 102 9.77 -5.49 7.75
N PHE A 103 9.40 -4.26 7.38
CA PHE A 103 10.31 -3.11 7.45
C PHE A 103 10.76 -2.82 8.88
N ASN A 104 9.91 -3.15 9.86
CA ASN A 104 10.27 -2.99 11.26
C ASN A 104 9.42 -3.95 12.09
N THR A 105 9.81 -4.13 13.36
CA THR A 105 9.13 -5.08 14.24
C THR A 105 7.68 -4.72 14.52
N GLY A 106 7.30 -3.47 14.33
CA GLY A 106 5.92 -3.02 14.52
C GLY A 106 5.06 -3.11 13.27
N ALA A 107 5.64 -3.45 12.11
CA ALA A 107 4.91 -3.42 10.85
C ALA A 107 3.73 -4.37 10.83
N GLU A 108 3.90 -5.60 11.28
CA GLU A 108 2.81 -6.57 11.33
C GLU A 108 1.69 -6.10 12.24
N TYR A 109 2.02 -5.60 13.42
CA TYR A 109 1.04 -5.06 14.34
C TYR A 109 0.28 -3.89 13.71
N TYR A 110 1.00 -3.01 13.03
CA TYR A 110 0.39 -1.86 12.37
C TYR A 110 -0.58 -2.31 11.27
N LEU A 111 -0.16 -3.26 10.45
CA LEU A 111 -1.02 -3.83 9.41
C LEU A 111 -2.25 -4.49 10.01
N ASN A 112 -2.07 -5.27 11.06
CA ASN A 112 -3.18 -5.92 11.75
C ASN A 112 -4.15 -4.90 12.32
N THR A 113 -3.66 -3.78 12.82
CA THR A 113 -4.50 -2.71 13.35
C THR A 113 -5.35 -2.09 12.24
N LEU A 114 -4.77 -1.87 11.06
CA LEU A 114 -5.51 -1.30 9.93
C LEU A 114 -6.61 -2.24 9.42
N PHE A 115 -6.37 -3.54 9.49
CA PHE A 115 -7.30 -4.57 9.00
C PHE A 115 -8.03 -5.31 10.12
N ASP A 116 -7.96 -4.80 11.33
CA ASP A 116 -8.44 -5.52 12.51
C ASP A 116 -9.87 -6.03 12.37
N ASP A 117 -10.79 -5.17 11.93
CA ASP A 117 -12.18 -5.57 11.75
C ASP A 117 -12.34 -6.65 10.69
N ASP A 118 -11.62 -6.54 9.58
CA ASP A 118 -11.69 -7.54 8.52
C ASP A 118 -11.10 -8.86 8.96
N LEU A 119 -10.01 -8.84 9.69
CA LEU A 119 -9.37 -10.06 10.19
C LEU A 119 -10.26 -10.75 11.22
N LYS A 120 -10.92 -10.00 12.07
CA LYS A 120 -11.81 -10.58 13.09
C LYS A 120 -13.08 -11.17 12.49
N LYS A 121 -13.53 -10.64 11.37
CA LYS A 121 -14.72 -11.12 10.68
C LYS A 121 -14.46 -12.34 9.80
N SER A 122 -13.23 -12.55 9.44
CA SER A 122 -12.85 -13.71 8.65
C SER A 122 -12.48 -14.87 9.53
#